data_203d485005c2a185b676eb68db22e37a
#
_entry.id   203d485005c2a185b676eb68db22e37a
#
_cell.length_a   1.000
_cell.length_b   1.000
_cell.length_c   1.000
_cell.angle_alpha   90.00
_cell.angle_beta   90.00
_cell.angle_gamma   90.00
#
_symmetry.space_group_name_H-M   'P 1'
#
loop_
_entity.id
_entity.type
_entity.pdbx_description
1 polymer ?
#
loop_
_entity_poly.entity_id
_entity_poly.type
_entity_poly.pdbx_seq_one_letter_code
_entity_poly.pdbx_strand_id
1 'polypeptide(L)'
;MEQHKATVETVRSRIQHFYNTKTGFRVYHGSTNSTRHANFDRDSIVDVSSLNHVLSIDREKKTALVEPNVPMDALVRETMKAGLLPPVVMEFPGITVGGGFVGTAGESSSFKHGFFDRTVLSAEVVLADGTLVTASQTENQELFEGLRGSFGTLGVLTLVELQLIPLQKLVEVTYHPTFSFENATDKMQYHTTDQRNDYVDGVLFSKGTGVIVTGRLVDAEHTPGLPIQRFSRPWDEWFWIRAKALASKGTITKELVPVEDYLFRYDRGAFWMGMYAYKQFMVPFMRFTRFLLDYFMHTRIMYHALHASGYTDRFIIHDIAFPAANTASFLDYADQSFNIYPIWLCPLRQDGRSSMGHPKPFEGPIGGKQMGAYDGKYISVGIWGPYPSSEVEYVRANREIEAKMRELGGLKWLYSRVFYTEDEWWQVYDKHEYDALRSKYNANSLPSIWDKVKDRGRKEEFGPGLKGMLKRIVKSNDLLSGLYGIYKAVKGGDYMLKKKVS
;
A
#
# COMPACT_ATOMS: atom_id res chain seq x y z
N MET A 1 11.51 25.61 4.61
CA MET A 1 11.21 25.77 6.07
C MET A 1 10.18 26.86 6.37
N GLU A 2 10.28 28.09 5.87
CA GLU A 2 9.29 29.15 6.16
C GLU A 2 7.90 28.81 5.62
N GLN A 3 7.81 28.38 4.37
CA GLN A 3 6.56 27.94 3.75
C GLN A 3 5.94 26.76 4.52
N HIS A 4 6.76 25.79 4.95
CA HIS A 4 6.32 24.69 5.77
C HIS A 4 5.65 25.19 7.07
N LYS A 5 6.34 26.06 7.84
CA LYS A 5 5.81 26.63 9.08
C LYS A 5 4.48 27.37 8.87
N ALA A 6 4.38 28.16 7.80
CA ALA A 6 3.14 28.88 7.48
C ALA A 6 1.98 27.91 7.17
N THR A 7 2.26 26.82 6.43
CA THR A 7 1.27 25.78 6.15
C THR A 7 0.86 25.04 7.42
N VAL A 8 1.81 24.68 8.28
CA VAL A 8 1.54 24.01 9.56
C VAL A 8 0.67 24.90 10.45
N GLU A 9 0.93 26.21 10.50
CA GLU A 9 0.08 27.13 11.28
C GLU A 9 -1.36 27.21 10.75
N THR A 10 -1.54 27.13 9.44
CA THR A 10 -2.87 27.04 8.82
C THR A 10 -3.59 25.74 9.24
N VAL A 11 -2.87 24.62 9.22
CA VAL A 11 -3.37 23.32 9.67
C VAL A 11 -3.74 23.36 11.15
N ARG A 12 -2.88 23.91 12.01
CA ARG A 12 -3.12 24.10 13.44
C ARG A 12 -4.39 24.90 13.71
N SER A 13 -4.51 26.07 13.08
CA SER A 13 -5.68 26.95 13.22
C SER A 13 -6.97 26.25 12.83
N ARG A 14 -6.96 25.46 11.76
CA ARG A 14 -8.12 24.67 11.30
C ARG A 14 -8.47 23.56 12.29
N ILE A 15 -7.50 22.84 12.82
CA ILE A 15 -7.69 21.80 13.83
C ILE A 15 -8.24 22.40 15.12
N GLN A 16 -7.70 23.52 15.59
CA GLN A 16 -8.15 24.22 16.79
C GLN A 16 -9.61 24.70 16.65
N HIS A 17 -10.00 25.14 15.45
CA HIS A 17 -11.40 25.44 15.16
C HIS A 17 -12.31 24.23 15.37
N PHE A 18 -11.96 23.06 14.83
CA PHE A 18 -12.73 21.83 15.03
C PHE A 18 -12.77 21.39 16.49
N TYR A 19 -11.67 21.52 17.21
CA TYR A 19 -11.60 21.20 18.62
C TYR A 19 -12.54 22.08 19.46
N ASN A 20 -12.49 23.40 19.25
CA ASN A 20 -13.32 24.37 19.96
C ASN A 20 -14.81 24.20 19.66
N THR A 21 -15.17 23.83 18.44
CA THR A 21 -16.55 23.57 18.01
C THR A 21 -17.03 22.14 18.31
N LYS A 22 -16.16 21.28 18.89
CA LYS A 22 -16.41 19.86 19.18
C LYS A 22 -16.87 19.07 17.96
N THR A 23 -16.38 19.43 16.79
CA THR A 23 -16.67 18.75 15.52
C THR A 23 -15.50 17.88 15.07
N GLY A 24 -15.80 16.65 14.62
CA GLY A 24 -14.78 15.75 14.07
C GLY A 24 -14.34 16.18 12.68
N PHE A 25 -13.11 15.87 12.31
CA PHE A 25 -12.58 16.11 10.97
C PHE A 25 -11.88 14.87 10.40
N ARG A 26 -11.60 14.92 9.11
CA ARG A 26 -10.77 13.94 8.41
C ARG A 26 -9.58 14.63 7.75
N VAL A 27 -8.42 13.97 7.75
CA VAL A 27 -7.25 14.46 7.02
C VAL A 27 -7.45 14.22 5.52
N TYR A 28 -7.28 15.27 4.75
CA TYR A 28 -7.35 15.25 3.29
C TYR A 28 -5.99 15.59 2.69
N HIS A 29 -5.52 14.81 1.72
CA HIS A 29 -4.20 14.96 1.11
C HIS A 29 -4.21 14.87 -0.44
N GLY A 30 -5.39 14.97 -1.06
CA GLY A 30 -5.53 15.14 -2.52
C GLY A 30 -5.47 13.86 -3.35
N SER A 31 -5.01 12.74 -2.82
CA SER A 31 -4.89 11.47 -3.54
C SER A 31 -5.15 10.28 -2.61
N THR A 32 -5.33 9.08 -3.16
CA THR A 32 -5.40 7.85 -2.38
C THR A 32 -5.01 6.63 -3.21
N ASN A 33 -4.23 5.74 -2.60
CA ASN A 33 -3.98 4.38 -3.08
C ASN A 33 -4.77 3.33 -2.26
N SER A 34 -5.69 3.77 -1.41
CA SER A 34 -6.62 2.89 -0.71
C SER A 34 -7.77 2.47 -1.62
N THR A 35 -8.20 1.21 -1.54
CA THR A 35 -9.39 0.70 -2.26
C THR A 35 -10.70 0.99 -1.51
N ARG A 36 -10.62 1.56 -0.30
CA ARG A 36 -11.79 1.99 0.48
C ARG A 36 -12.47 3.18 -0.19
N HIS A 37 -13.79 3.22 -0.12
CA HIS A 37 -14.53 4.38 -0.60
C HIS A 37 -14.16 5.65 0.18
N ALA A 38 -13.60 6.63 -0.52
CA ALA A 38 -13.26 7.93 0.02
C ALA A 38 -14.26 8.99 -0.51
N ASN A 39 -14.99 9.63 0.43
CA ASN A 39 -15.88 10.74 0.11
C ASN A 39 -15.73 11.78 1.23
N PHE A 40 -15.08 12.90 0.91
CA PHE A 40 -14.76 13.94 1.88
C PHE A 40 -15.69 15.12 1.73
N ASP A 41 -16.17 15.63 2.86
CA ASP A 41 -16.89 16.88 2.93
C ASP A 41 -15.92 18.03 3.16
N ARG A 42 -15.99 19.08 2.33
CA ARG A 42 -15.05 20.21 2.40
C ARG A 42 -15.08 20.93 3.75
N ASP A 43 -16.24 20.93 4.39
CA ASP A 43 -16.43 21.64 5.67
C ASP A 43 -15.86 20.83 6.85
N SER A 44 -15.63 19.52 6.69
CA SER A 44 -15.13 18.61 7.72
C SER A 44 -13.75 18.02 7.43
N ILE A 45 -12.90 18.73 6.71
CA ILE A 45 -11.51 18.28 6.42
C ILE A 45 -10.47 19.25 6.97
N VAL A 46 -9.30 18.67 7.27
CA VAL A 46 -8.03 19.36 7.39
C VAL A 46 -7.21 19.00 6.16
N ASP A 47 -6.93 19.99 5.33
CA ASP A 47 -6.22 19.81 4.06
C ASP A 47 -4.71 19.96 4.28
N VAL A 48 -3.96 18.89 3.99
CA VAL A 48 -2.49 18.83 4.05
C VAL A 48 -1.87 18.61 2.67
N SER A 49 -2.64 18.77 1.60
CA SER A 49 -2.18 18.47 0.23
C SER A 49 -0.99 19.32 -0.21
N SER A 50 -0.80 20.49 0.37
CA SER A 50 0.33 21.38 0.12
C SER A 50 1.62 21.01 0.88
N LEU A 51 1.56 20.09 1.85
CA LEU A 51 2.73 19.56 2.56
C LEU A 51 3.37 18.45 1.72
N ASN A 52 4.02 18.79 0.61
CA ASN A 52 4.47 17.87 -0.43
C ASN A 52 5.92 18.09 -0.90
N HIS A 53 6.79 18.62 -0.04
CA HIS A 53 8.17 18.93 -0.35
C HIS A 53 9.16 18.07 0.45
N VAL A 54 10.27 17.69 -0.17
CA VAL A 54 11.48 17.24 0.51
C VAL A 54 12.23 18.50 0.97
N LEU A 55 12.24 18.77 2.27
CA LEU A 55 12.74 20.05 2.80
C LEU A 55 14.26 20.09 2.90
N SER A 56 14.89 18.97 3.25
CA SER A 56 16.34 18.84 3.32
C SER A 56 16.78 17.40 3.26
N ILE A 57 18.00 17.16 2.79
CA ILE A 57 18.68 15.86 2.80
C ILE A 57 20.06 16.07 3.41
N ASP A 58 20.33 15.37 4.50
CA ASP A 58 21.63 15.32 5.16
C ASP A 58 22.41 14.09 4.68
N ARG A 59 23.48 14.34 3.90
CA ARG A 59 24.31 13.28 3.32
C ARG A 59 25.18 12.56 4.34
N GLU A 60 25.59 13.26 5.39
CA GLU A 60 26.47 12.69 6.42
C GLU A 60 25.68 11.80 7.36
N LYS A 61 24.56 12.28 7.86
CA LYS A 61 23.62 11.51 8.69
C LYS A 61 22.82 10.49 7.88
N LYS A 62 22.76 10.65 6.56
CA LYS A 62 21.91 9.87 5.66
C LYS A 62 20.45 9.94 6.10
N THR A 63 19.94 11.14 6.29
CA THR A 63 18.53 11.40 6.64
C THR A 63 17.91 12.42 5.71
N ALA A 64 16.57 12.42 5.65
CA ALA A 64 15.80 13.44 4.94
C ALA A 64 14.64 13.94 5.80
N LEU A 65 14.41 15.26 5.81
CA LEU A 65 13.21 15.88 6.33
C LEU A 65 12.20 16.02 5.20
N VAL A 66 11.05 15.37 5.35
CA VAL A 66 10.09 15.19 4.27
C VAL A 66 8.67 15.48 4.76
N GLU A 67 7.94 16.28 4.01
CA GLU A 67 6.52 16.52 4.25
C GLU A 67 5.67 15.28 3.90
N PRO A 68 4.56 15.03 4.60
CA PRO A 68 3.86 13.75 4.53
C PRO A 68 3.21 13.45 3.18
N ASN A 69 2.94 14.46 2.36
CA ASN A 69 2.29 14.27 1.06
C ASN A 69 3.28 14.15 -0.11
N VAL A 70 4.58 14.03 0.16
CA VAL A 70 5.57 13.70 -0.86
C VAL A 70 5.32 12.29 -1.38
N PRO A 71 5.09 12.10 -2.69
CA PRO A 71 4.92 10.76 -3.27
C PRO A 71 6.27 10.05 -3.42
N MET A 72 6.25 8.72 -3.44
CA MET A 72 7.45 7.89 -3.46
C MET A 72 8.39 8.18 -4.64
N ASP A 73 7.85 8.42 -5.82
CA ASP A 73 8.70 8.75 -6.98
C ASP A 73 9.42 10.10 -6.83
N ALA A 74 8.79 11.09 -6.22
CA ALA A 74 9.44 12.35 -5.92
C ALA A 74 10.50 12.18 -4.83
N LEU A 75 10.21 11.43 -3.77
CA LEU A 75 11.17 11.12 -2.72
C LEU A 75 12.41 10.43 -3.28
N VAL A 76 12.22 9.37 -4.07
CA VAL A 76 13.32 8.61 -4.70
C VAL A 76 14.16 9.52 -5.58
N ARG A 77 13.54 10.32 -6.47
CA ARG A 77 14.29 11.22 -7.36
C ARG A 77 15.09 12.27 -6.59
N GLU A 78 14.53 12.86 -5.55
CA GLU A 78 15.25 13.88 -4.76
C GLU A 78 16.41 13.26 -3.96
N THR A 79 16.20 12.09 -3.34
CA THR A 79 17.28 11.42 -2.59
C THR A 79 18.38 10.89 -3.50
N MET A 80 18.06 10.41 -4.73
CA MET A 80 19.04 9.98 -5.72
C MET A 80 19.98 11.12 -6.15
N LYS A 81 19.50 12.36 -6.26
CA LYS A 81 20.36 13.54 -6.54
C LYS A 81 21.41 13.75 -5.43
N ALA A 82 21.11 13.32 -4.23
CA ALA A 82 22.03 13.37 -3.10
C ALA A 82 22.94 12.13 -2.98
N GLY A 83 22.81 11.14 -3.86
CA GLY A 83 23.54 9.88 -3.78
C GLY A 83 22.98 8.91 -2.73
N LEU A 84 21.70 9.05 -2.39
CA LEU A 84 21.03 8.27 -1.35
C LEU A 84 19.70 7.68 -1.86
N LEU A 85 19.19 6.67 -1.13
CA LEU A 85 17.88 6.04 -1.39
C LEU A 85 17.13 5.82 -0.07
N PRO A 86 15.78 5.85 -0.05
CA PRO A 86 15.01 5.29 1.04
C PRO A 86 15.23 3.76 1.10
N PRO A 87 15.41 3.16 2.28
CA PRO A 87 15.63 1.71 2.40
C PRO A 87 14.38 0.88 2.08
N VAL A 88 13.18 1.46 2.24
CA VAL A 88 11.90 0.87 1.87
C VAL A 88 11.17 1.85 0.95
N VAL A 89 10.79 1.40 -0.25
CA VAL A 89 10.08 2.21 -1.25
C VAL A 89 8.87 1.42 -1.73
N MET A 90 7.68 1.98 -1.53
CA MET A 90 6.46 1.35 -1.98
C MET A 90 6.40 1.32 -3.51
N GLU A 91 5.91 0.22 -4.07
CA GLU A 91 5.91 -0.12 -5.49
C GLU A 91 5.09 0.83 -6.38
N PHE A 92 4.15 1.56 -5.79
CA PHE A 92 3.35 2.54 -6.53
C PHE A 92 3.87 3.96 -6.32
N PRO A 93 4.24 4.65 -7.40
CA PRO A 93 4.85 5.99 -7.34
C PRO A 93 4.02 7.04 -6.60
N GLY A 94 2.68 6.85 -6.57
CA GLY A 94 1.74 7.78 -5.96
C GLY A 94 1.52 7.59 -4.47
N ILE A 95 2.02 6.52 -3.84
CA ILE A 95 1.92 6.34 -2.38
C ILE A 95 2.77 7.41 -1.72
N THR A 96 2.21 8.07 -0.71
CA THR A 96 2.88 9.19 -0.03
C THR A 96 3.67 8.72 1.20
N VAL A 97 4.68 9.49 1.58
CA VAL A 97 5.48 9.26 2.80
C VAL A 97 4.60 9.12 4.04
N GLY A 98 3.68 10.05 4.24
CA GLY A 98 2.72 9.97 5.35
C GLY A 98 1.82 8.75 5.27
N GLY A 99 1.35 8.38 4.06
CA GLY A 99 0.57 7.16 3.83
C GLY A 99 1.35 5.90 4.17
N GLY A 100 2.62 5.81 3.79
CA GLY A 100 3.52 4.71 4.14
C GLY A 100 3.76 4.59 5.64
N PHE A 101 3.95 5.72 6.33
CA PHE A 101 4.19 5.75 7.77
C PHE A 101 2.93 5.36 8.57
N VAL A 102 1.81 6.09 8.39
CA VAL A 102 0.60 5.80 9.17
C VAL A 102 -0.16 4.56 8.71
N GLY A 103 0.16 4.03 7.54
CA GLY A 103 -0.40 2.81 6.98
C GLY A 103 0.49 1.58 7.15
N THR A 104 1.69 1.74 7.72
CA THR A 104 2.67 0.66 7.94
C THR A 104 2.95 -0.15 6.67
N ALA A 105 3.27 0.55 5.58
CA ALA A 105 3.49 -0.10 4.30
C ALA A 105 4.72 -1.03 4.33
N GLY A 106 4.56 -2.22 3.77
CA GLY A 106 5.60 -3.23 3.62
C GLY A 106 5.96 -3.45 2.15
N GLU A 107 7.20 -3.80 1.86
CA GLU A 107 7.78 -3.94 0.55
C GLU A 107 8.87 -5.03 0.46
N SER A 108 9.34 -5.31 -0.74
CA SER A 108 10.34 -6.35 -1.03
C SER A 108 11.67 -6.22 -0.26
N SER A 109 11.96 -5.05 0.31
CA SER A 109 13.10 -4.82 1.22
C SER A 109 12.74 -4.93 2.70
N SER A 110 11.46 -5.13 3.04
CA SER A 110 10.97 -5.11 4.43
C SER A 110 11.42 -6.32 5.27
N PHE A 111 11.86 -7.40 4.66
CA PHE A 111 12.51 -8.49 5.39
C PHE A 111 13.83 -8.06 6.02
N LYS A 112 14.50 -7.05 5.46
CA LYS A 112 15.81 -6.51 5.89
C LYS A 112 15.65 -5.27 6.76
N HIS A 113 14.82 -4.33 6.36
CA HIS A 113 14.68 -3.01 6.97
C HIS A 113 13.43 -2.82 7.85
N GLY A 114 12.56 -3.82 7.92
CA GLY A 114 11.23 -3.67 8.51
C GLY A 114 10.27 -2.95 7.56
N PHE A 115 9.08 -2.61 8.04
CA PHE A 115 8.12 -1.82 7.25
C PHE A 115 8.61 -0.36 7.10
N PHE A 116 7.99 0.40 6.21
CA PHE A 116 8.36 1.79 5.96
C PHE A 116 8.41 2.65 7.24
N ASP A 117 7.47 2.44 8.15
CA ASP A 117 7.41 3.16 9.42
C ASP A 117 8.63 2.89 10.34
N ARG A 118 9.34 1.78 10.14
CA ARG A 118 10.58 1.47 10.87
C ARG A 118 11.78 2.28 10.36
N THR A 119 11.67 2.88 9.20
CA THR A 119 12.70 3.78 8.62
C THR A 119 12.51 5.24 9.02
N VAL A 120 11.39 5.57 9.68
CA VAL A 120 11.10 6.91 10.21
C VAL A 120 11.76 7.06 11.57
N LEU A 121 12.54 8.14 11.74
CA LEU A 121 13.30 8.46 12.97
C LEU A 121 12.50 9.37 13.91
N SER A 122 11.80 10.35 13.34
CA SER A 122 10.96 11.29 14.07
C SER A 122 9.78 11.76 13.22
N ALA A 123 8.74 12.24 13.88
CA ALA A 123 7.55 12.80 13.25
C ALA A 123 7.10 14.08 13.94
N GLU A 124 6.75 15.10 13.18
CA GLU A 124 6.05 16.29 13.67
C GLU A 124 4.55 16.10 13.47
N VAL A 125 3.78 16.35 14.50
CA VAL A 125 2.35 16.06 14.54
C VAL A 125 1.58 17.21 15.17
N VAL A 126 0.49 17.63 14.52
CA VAL A 126 -0.51 18.50 15.15
C VAL A 126 -1.55 17.61 15.80
N LEU A 127 -1.66 17.69 17.12
CA LEU A 127 -2.67 16.97 17.90
C LEU A 127 -4.08 17.52 17.65
N ALA A 128 -5.09 16.80 18.14
CA ALA A 128 -6.49 17.18 17.88
C ALA A 128 -6.93 18.49 18.55
N ASP A 129 -6.16 18.99 19.53
CA ASP A 129 -6.35 20.30 20.18
C ASP A 129 -5.56 21.44 19.51
N GLY A 130 -4.84 21.16 18.42
CA GLY A 130 -3.99 22.13 17.72
C GLY A 130 -2.55 22.25 18.28
N THR A 131 -2.18 21.49 19.31
CA THR A 131 -0.83 21.47 19.83
C THR A 131 0.13 20.80 18.84
N LEU A 132 1.26 21.46 18.55
CA LEU A 132 2.32 20.90 17.72
C LEU A 132 3.32 20.18 18.60
N VAL A 133 3.61 18.92 18.30
CA VAL A 133 4.54 18.07 19.05
C VAL A 133 5.49 17.33 18.12
N THR A 134 6.69 17.01 18.60
CA THR A 134 7.59 16.04 17.99
C THR A 134 7.42 14.70 18.69
N ALA A 135 7.42 13.64 17.91
CA ALA A 135 7.35 12.26 18.38
C ALA A 135 8.50 11.44 17.79
N SER A 136 9.22 10.69 18.63
CA SER A 136 10.36 9.86 18.27
C SER A 136 10.53 8.73 19.28
N GLN A 137 11.59 7.92 19.14
CA GLN A 137 11.92 6.89 20.14
C GLN A 137 12.35 7.48 21.52
N THR A 138 12.72 8.75 21.57
CA THR A 138 13.20 9.43 22.78
C THR A 138 12.29 10.55 23.26
N GLU A 139 11.31 10.96 22.46
CA GLU A 139 10.38 12.04 22.77
C GLU A 139 8.96 11.61 22.36
N ASN A 140 7.98 11.73 23.27
CA ASN A 140 6.60 11.28 23.02
C ASN A 140 6.52 9.86 22.41
N GLN A 141 7.32 8.93 22.95
CA GLN A 141 7.52 7.59 22.39
C GLN A 141 6.20 6.83 22.15
N GLU A 142 5.28 6.89 23.13
CA GLU A 142 3.98 6.21 22.99
C GLU A 142 3.16 6.76 21.82
N LEU A 143 3.19 8.09 21.61
CA LEU A 143 2.57 8.71 20.43
C LEU A 143 3.26 8.21 19.15
N PHE A 144 4.59 8.19 19.13
CA PHE A 144 5.36 7.76 17.98
C PHE A 144 5.04 6.33 17.57
N GLU A 145 4.95 5.41 18.54
CA GLU A 145 4.53 4.03 18.28
C GLU A 145 3.05 3.96 17.89
N GLY A 146 2.17 4.72 18.53
CA GLY A 146 0.74 4.77 18.24
C GLY A 146 0.39 5.37 16.88
N LEU A 147 1.21 6.27 16.33
CA LEU A 147 1.00 6.86 14.99
C LEU A 147 1.06 5.79 13.88
N ARG A 148 1.86 4.74 14.08
CA ARG A 148 1.98 3.61 13.15
C ARG A 148 0.68 2.83 13.08
N GLY A 149 0.08 2.78 11.91
CA GLY A 149 -1.23 2.17 11.71
C GLY A 149 -2.42 3.00 12.19
N SER A 150 -2.22 4.23 12.66
CA SER A 150 -3.30 5.09 13.17
C SER A 150 -4.16 5.74 12.09
N PHE A 151 -3.68 5.82 10.86
CA PHE A 151 -4.36 6.50 9.76
C PHE A 151 -4.80 7.95 10.08
N GLY A 152 -4.06 8.65 10.93
CA GLY A 152 -4.37 10.03 11.33
C GLY A 152 -5.53 10.15 12.33
N THR A 153 -5.76 9.14 13.16
CA THR A 153 -6.79 9.17 14.23
C THR A 153 -6.23 9.59 15.59
N LEU A 154 -4.91 9.83 15.69
CA LEU A 154 -4.21 10.36 16.86
C LEU A 154 -3.70 11.80 16.66
N GLY A 155 -3.68 12.28 15.42
CA GLY A 155 -3.20 13.62 15.07
C GLY A 155 -2.92 13.72 13.57
N VAL A 156 -2.50 14.90 13.14
CA VAL A 156 -2.19 15.23 11.75
C VAL A 156 -0.69 15.34 11.57
N LEU A 157 -0.12 14.44 10.78
CA LEU A 157 1.30 14.42 10.46
C LEU A 157 1.64 15.61 9.56
N THR A 158 2.70 16.35 9.89
CA THR A 158 3.16 17.53 9.14
C THR A 158 4.58 17.40 8.61
N LEU A 159 5.45 16.62 9.28
CA LEU A 159 6.81 16.34 8.85
C LEU A 159 7.26 14.97 9.35
N VAL A 160 8.17 14.34 8.61
CA VAL A 160 8.89 13.14 9.06
C VAL A 160 10.37 13.26 8.75
N GLU A 161 11.19 12.66 9.60
CA GLU A 161 12.58 12.41 9.34
C GLU A 161 12.78 10.96 8.97
N LEU A 162 13.36 10.72 7.78
CA LEU A 162 13.58 9.38 7.22
C LEU A 162 15.05 9.02 7.27
N GLN A 163 15.36 7.77 7.63
CA GLN A 163 16.65 7.15 7.39
C GLN A 163 16.83 6.85 5.91
N LEU A 164 18.03 7.08 5.37
CA LEU A 164 18.42 6.78 3.99
C LEU A 164 19.59 5.80 3.95
N ILE A 165 19.80 5.15 2.81
CA ILE A 165 20.95 4.28 2.51
C ILE A 165 21.72 4.83 1.30
N PRO A 166 23.00 4.44 1.10
CA PRO A 166 23.76 4.82 -0.09
C PRO A 166 23.09 4.32 -1.37
N LEU A 167 23.11 5.17 -2.40
CA LEU A 167 22.62 4.83 -3.73
C LEU A 167 23.60 3.92 -4.45
N GLN A 168 23.08 2.83 -5.04
CA GLN A 168 23.70 2.14 -6.17
C GLN A 168 22.75 2.22 -7.36
N LYS A 169 23.30 2.39 -8.58
CA LYS A 169 22.47 2.76 -9.75
C LYS A 169 21.73 1.60 -10.39
N LEU A 170 22.13 0.38 -10.10
CA LEU A 170 21.58 -0.83 -10.69
C LEU A 170 21.15 -1.82 -9.60
N VAL A 171 20.21 -2.68 -9.95
CA VAL A 171 19.84 -3.87 -9.20
C VAL A 171 20.18 -5.10 -10.05
N GLU A 172 21.00 -6.01 -9.53
CA GLU A 172 21.16 -7.36 -10.08
C GLU A 172 19.93 -8.16 -9.67
N VAL A 173 19.07 -8.45 -10.63
CA VAL A 173 17.83 -9.20 -10.43
C VAL A 173 18.05 -10.65 -10.80
N THR A 174 17.68 -11.56 -9.90
CA THR A 174 17.73 -13.02 -10.16
C THR A 174 16.33 -13.60 -10.01
N TYR A 175 15.90 -14.34 -11.01
CA TYR A 175 14.62 -15.03 -11.06
C TYR A 175 14.81 -16.51 -10.72
N HIS A 176 14.13 -16.99 -9.67
CA HIS A 176 14.20 -18.36 -9.16
C HIS A 176 12.84 -19.05 -9.37
N PRO A 177 12.64 -19.86 -10.42
CA PRO A 177 11.38 -20.55 -10.68
C PRO A 177 10.94 -21.42 -9.51
N THR A 178 9.62 -21.49 -9.27
CA THR A 178 8.99 -22.31 -8.23
C THR A 178 7.89 -23.18 -8.83
N PHE A 179 7.62 -24.34 -8.20
CA PHE A 179 6.79 -25.40 -8.76
C PHE A 179 5.69 -25.88 -7.82
N SER A 180 5.61 -25.32 -6.61
CA SER A 180 4.52 -25.50 -5.64
C SER A 180 4.48 -24.33 -4.66
N PHE A 181 3.46 -24.23 -3.83
CA PHE A 181 3.35 -23.21 -2.80
C PHE A 181 4.41 -23.38 -1.71
N GLU A 182 4.66 -24.61 -1.27
CA GLU A 182 5.72 -24.95 -0.31
C GLU A 182 7.07 -24.56 -0.87
N ASN A 183 7.36 -24.95 -2.12
CA ASN A 183 8.63 -24.60 -2.76
C ASN A 183 8.82 -23.08 -2.89
N ALA A 184 7.73 -22.32 -3.13
CA ALA A 184 7.79 -20.87 -3.19
C ALA A 184 8.07 -20.25 -1.81
N THR A 185 7.37 -20.70 -0.77
CA THR A 185 7.56 -20.19 0.61
C THR A 185 8.94 -20.56 1.16
N ASP A 186 9.43 -21.78 0.91
CA ASP A 186 10.75 -22.23 1.33
C ASP A 186 11.88 -21.43 0.64
N LYS A 187 11.77 -21.24 -0.68
CA LYS A 187 12.74 -20.41 -1.43
C LYS A 187 12.73 -18.96 -0.95
N MET A 188 11.55 -18.41 -0.69
CA MET A 188 11.45 -17.05 -0.16
C MET A 188 12.14 -16.94 1.19
N GLN A 189 11.85 -17.84 2.14
CA GLN A 189 12.52 -17.85 3.43
C GLN A 189 14.05 -18.03 3.28
N TYR A 190 14.50 -18.96 2.42
CA TYR A 190 15.92 -19.15 2.14
C TYR A 190 16.60 -17.85 1.67
N HIS A 191 16.00 -17.16 0.69
CA HIS A 191 16.60 -15.93 0.14
C HIS A 191 16.59 -14.74 1.10
N THR A 192 15.69 -14.70 2.08
CA THR A 192 15.71 -13.68 3.15
C THR A 192 16.83 -13.86 4.17
N THR A 193 17.46 -15.03 4.23
CA THR A 193 18.63 -15.27 5.09
C THR A 193 19.94 -14.77 4.48
N ASP A 194 20.02 -14.62 3.16
CA ASP A 194 21.19 -14.07 2.47
C ASP A 194 21.22 -12.54 2.59
N GLN A 195 22.07 -12.03 3.48
CA GLN A 195 22.21 -10.59 3.76
C GLN A 195 22.66 -9.76 2.54
N ARG A 196 23.16 -10.41 1.47
CA ARG A 196 23.49 -9.73 0.22
C ARG A 196 22.27 -9.32 -0.59
N ASN A 197 21.11 -9.94 -0.37
CA ASN A 197 19.88 -9.53 -1.00
C ASN A 197 19.36 -8.25 -0.33
N ASP A 198 19.03 -7.26 -1.13
CA ASP A 198 18.39 -6.02 -0.70
C ASP A 198 16.88 -6.09 -0.89
N TYR A 199 16.44 -6.88 -1.87
CA TYR A 199 15.05 -7.07 -2.23
C TYR A 199 14.73 -8.55 -2.43
N VAL A 200 13.57 -8.99 -1.94
CA VAL A 200 13.01 -10.32 -2.20
C VAL A 200 11.51 -10.19 -2.35
N ASP A 201 10.95 -10.65 -3.46
CA ASP A 201 9.51 -10.83 -3.63
C ASP A 201 9.22 -12.03 -4.52
N GLY A 202 7.96 -12.31 -4.82
CA GLY A 202 7.61 -13.41 -5.69
C GLY A 202 6.25 -13.21 -6.37
N VAL A 203 6.06 -13.91 -7.48
CA VAL A 203 4.78 -13.94 -8.19
C VAL A 203 4.43 -15.39 -8.52
N LEU A 204 3.24 -15.81 -8.08
CA LEU A 204 2.67 -17.11 -8.42
C LEU A 204 1.65 -16.93 -9.54
N PHE A 205 1.81 -17.68 -10.62
CA PHE A 205 0.94 -17.63 -11.79
C PHE A 205 -0.10 -18.77 -11.81
N SER A 206 0.16 -19.81 -11.03
CA SER A 206 -0.71 -20.94 -10.71
C SER A 206 -0.11 -21.69 -9.52
N LYS A 207 -0.81 -22.72 -9.01
CA LYS A 207 -0.28 -23.61 -7.97
C LYS A 207 1.08 -24.23 -8.32
N GLY A 208 1.29 -24.58 -9.58
CA GLY A 208 2.51 -25.24 -10.07
C GLY A 208 3.51 -24.33 -10.78
N THR A 209 3.28 -23.02 -10.87
CA THR A 209 4.15 -22.11 -11.62
C THR A 209 4.27 -20.77 -10.92
N GLY A 210 5.46 -20.42 -10.50
CA GLY A 210 5.78 -19.14 -9.90
C GLY A 210 7.25 -18.79 -10.03
N VAL A 211 7.64 -17.67 -9.45
CA VAL A 211 9.03 -17.21 -9.40
C VAL A 211 9.25 -16.41 -8.12
N ILE A 212 10.34 -16.70 -7.42
CA ILE A 212 10.91 -15.81 -6.40
C ILE A 212 11.94 -14.94 -7.09
N VAL A 213 11.90 -13.65 -6.82
CA VAL A 213 12.78 -12.65 -7.40
C VAL A 213 13.64 -12.07 -6.28
N THR A 214 14.96 -12.12 -6.46
CA THR A 214 15.90 -11.46 -5.56
C THR A 214 16.57 -10.30 -6.28
N GLY A 215 16.80 -9.20 -5.55
CA GLY A 215 17.51 -8.03 -6.05
C GLY A 215 18.67 -7.66 -5.14
N ARG A 216 19.79 -7.32 -5.75
CA ARG A 216 20.99 -6.79 -5.06
C ARG A 216 21.33 -5.45 -5.64
N LEU A 217 21.49 -4.44 -4.81
CA LEU A 217 22.04 -3.17 -5.23
C LEU A 217 23.50 -3.35 -5.66
N VAL A 218 23.84 -2.88 -6.86
CA VAL A 218 25.19 -3.07 -7.44
C VAL A 218 25.59 -1.84 -8.26
N ASP A 219 26.90 -1.66 -8.38
CA ASP A 219 27.49 -0.74 -9.35
C ASP A 219 27.82 -1.48 -10.66
N ALA A 220 27.76 -0.76 -11.80
CA ALA A 220 27.93 -1.36 -13.11
C ALA A 220 29.26 -2.09 -13.31
N GLU A 221 30.29 -1.70 -12.58
CA GLU A 221 31.64 -2.27 -12.67
C GLU A 221 31.74 -3.68 -12.13
N HIS A 222 30.81 -4.10 -11.26
CA HIS A 222 30.86 -5.39 -10.57
C HIS A 222 30.08 -6.52 -11.27
N THR A 223 29.40 -6.24 -12.39
CA THR A 223 28.53 -7.22 -13.06
C THR A 223 28.69 -7.20 -14.60
N PRO A 224 29.91 -7.44 -15.12
CA PRO A 224 30.13 -7.41 -16.57
C PRO A 224 29.35 -8.51 -17.28
N GLY A 225 28.70 -8.17 -18.39
CA GLY A 225 28.08 -9.12 -19.32
C GLY A 225 26.61 -9.47 -19.04
N LEU A 226 25.98 -8.99 -17.97
CA LEU A 226 24.55 -9.17 -17.78
C LEU A 226 23.76 -8.16 -18.64
N PRO A 227 22.62 -8.60 -19.25
CA PRO A 227 21.79 -7.70 -20.03
C PRO A 227 21.07 -6.68 -19.12
N ILE A 228 20.93 -5.43 -19.60
CA ILE A 228 20.15 -4.42 -18.91
C ILE A 228 18.71 -4.50 -19.38
N GLN A 229 17.79 -4.78 -18.45
CA GLN A 229 16.34 -4.78 -18.66
C GLN A 229 15.74 -3.51 -18.08
N ARG A 230 14.69 -2.97 -18.74
CA ARG A 230 13.93 -1.81 -18.26
C ARG A 230 12.44 -2.12 -18.22
N PHE A 231 11.72 -1.39 -17.35
CA PHE A 231 10.27 -1.56 -17.13
C PHE A 231 9.46 -0.26 -17.18
N SER A 232 10.12 0.88 -17.38
CA SER A 232 9.50 2.22 -17.27
C SER A 232 9.00 2.82 -18.57
N ARG A 233 9.51 2.38 -19.74
CA ARG A 233 9.21 2.98 -21.03
C ARG A 233 7.94 2.38 -21.65
N PRO A 234 7.18 3.12 -22.47
CA PRO A 234 5.96 2.62 -23.09
C PRO A 234 6.10 1.30 -23.89
N TRP A 235 7.28 1.09 -24.48
CA TRP A 235 7.57 -0.12 -25.28
C TRP A 235 8.21 -1.26 -24.48
N ASP A 236 8.60 -1.02 -23.22
CA ASP A 236 9.16 -2.05 -22.36
C ASP A 236 8.08 -3.06 -21.98
N GLU A 237 8.49 -4.29 -21.73
CA GLU A 237 7.60 -5.31 -21.20
C GLU A 237 7.19 -4.96 -19.76
N TRP A 238 5.95 -5.28 -19.37
CA TRP A 238 5.57 -5.14 -17.96
C TRP A 238 6.27 -6.21 -17.12
N PHE A 239 6.69 -5.84 -15.92
CA PHE A 239 7.49 -6.71 -15.06
C PHE A 239 6.89 -8.10 -14.84
N TRP A 240 5.58 -8.19 -14.51
CA TRP A 240 4.94 -9.47 -14.27
C TRP A 240 4.88 -10.37 -15.53
N ILE A 241 4.81 -9.81 -16.72
CA ILE A 241 4.85 -10.57 -17.98
C ILE A 241 6.24 -11.17 -18.16
N ARG A 242 7.29 -10.38 -17.91
CA ARG A 242 8.68 -10.84 -17.91
C ARG A 242 8.90 -11.95 -16.89
N ALA A 243 8.46 -11.73 -15.66
CA ALA A 243 8.54 -12.71 -14.58
C ALA A 243 7.83 -14.02 -14.93
N LYS A 244 6.64 -13.96 -15.54
CA LYS A 244 5.89 -15.13 -16.02
C LYS A 244 6.65 -15.91 -17.09
N ALA A 245 7.20 -15.21 -18.09
CA ALA A 245 7.97 -15.83 -19.15
C ALA A 245 9.22 -16.55 -18.60
N LEU A 246 9.89 -15.97 -17.62
CA LEU A 246 11.07 -16.56 -16.99
C LEU A 246 10.71 -17.72 -16.04
N ALA A 247 9.62 -17.61 -15.29
CA ALA A 247 9.08 -18.72 -14.50
C ALA A 247 8.81 -19.96 -15.36
N SER A 248 8.20 -19.76 -16.54
CA SER A 248 7.85 -20.85 -17.48
C SER A 248 9.07 -21.52 -18.11
N LYS A 249 10.25 -20.86 -18.14
CA LYS A 249 11.50 -21.49 -18.60
C LYS A 249 12.05 -22.51 -17.62
N GLY A 250 11.67 -22.42 -16.34
CA GLY A 250 12.14 -23.33 -15.29
C GLY A 250 13.63 -23.23 -14.93
N THR A 251 14.33 -22.21 -15.43
CA THR A 251 15.78 -22.00 -15.18
C THR A 251 16.03 -20.65 -14.50
N ILE A 252 17.04 -20.63 -13.63
CA ILE A 252 17.48 -19.39 -12.98
C ILE A 252 18.02 -18.43 -14.04
N THR A 253 17.53 -17.20 -14.04
CA THR A 253 17.95 -16.15 -14.98
C THR A 253 18.35 -14.90 -14.21
N LYS A 254 19.37 -14.20 -14.72
CA LYS A 254 19.85 -12.94 -14.13
C LYS A 254 19.84 -11.82 -15.16
N GLU A 255 19.58 -10.61 -14.69
CA GLU A 255 19.64 -9.37 -15.48
C GLU A 255 19.93 -8.17 -14.58
N LEU A 256 20.33 -7.06 -15.17
CA LEU A 256 20.48 -5.78 -14.47
C LEU A 256 19.29 -4.90 -14.76
N VAL A 257 18.83 -4.18 -13.74
CA VAL A 257 17.72 -3.22 -13.86
C VAL A 257 18.14 -1.90 -13.24
N PRO A 258 17.96 -0.74 -13.91
CA PRO A 258 18.15 0.55 -13.27
C PRO A 258 17.32 0.65 -12.00
N VAL A 259 17.87 1.22 -10.94
CA VAL A 259 17.25 1.20 -9.61
C VAL A 259 15.85 1.82 -9.59
N GLU A 260 15.62 2.95 -10.27
CA GLU A 260 14.30 3.58 -10.35
C GLU A 260 13.29 2.69 -11.09
N ASP A 261 13.71 2.04 -12.21
CA ASP A 261 12.90 1.07 -12.95
C ASP A 261 12.52 -0.14 -12.08
N TYR A 262 13.46 -0.59 -11.23
CA TYR A 262 13.21 -1.72 -10.32
C TYR A 262 12.24 -1.35 -9.20
N LEU A 263 12.43 -0.20 -8.55
CA LEU A 263 11.60 0.26 -7.45
C LEU A 263 10.14 0.41 -7.88
N PHE A 264 9.88 0.92 -9.08
CA PHE A 264 8.53 1.14 -9.60
C PHE A 264 8.11 0.13 -10.69
N ARG A 265 8.71 -1.07 -10.70
CA ARG A 265 8.46 -2.11 -11.71
C ARG A 265 7.02 -2.55 -11.84
N TYR A 266 6.21 -2.34 -10.79
CA TYR A 266 4.78 -2.69 -10.75
C TYR A 266 3.84 -1.52 -11.11
N ASP A 267 4.35 -0.31 -11.34
CA ASP A 267 3.51 0.85 -11.67
C ASP A 267 2.70 0.62 -12.93
N ARG A 268 3.35 0.14 -14.01
CA ARG A 268 2.67 -0.11 -15.28
C ARG A 268 1.81 -1.35 -15.19
N GLY A 269 0.50 -1.15 -15.31
CA GLY A 269 -0.51 -2.18 -15.18
C GLY A 269 -0.95 -2.43 -13.74
N ALA A 270 -0.46 -1.68 -12.74
CA ALA A 270 -0.76 -1.90 -11.32
C ALA A 270 -0.64 -3.39 -10.97
N PHE A 271 0.57 -3.93 -11.00
CA PHE A 271 0.84 -5.36 -11.11
C PHE A 271 0.24 -5.93 -12.41
N TRP A 272 -0.81 -6.72 -12.34
CA TRP A 272 -1.54 -7.34 -13.47
C TRP A 272 -2.95 -6.78 -13.65
N MET A 273 -3.38 -5.82 -12.81
CA MET A 273 -4.75 -5.31 -12.83
C MET A 273 -5.10 -4.66 -14.17
N GLY A 274 -4.11 -4.04 -14.84
CA GLY A 274 -4.27 -3.52 -16.19
C GLY A 274 -4.72 -4.56 -17.21
N MET A 275 -4.31 -5.83 -17.09
CA MET A 275 -4.78 -6.90 -17.97
C MET A 275 -6.30 -7.07 -17.88
N TYR A 276 -6.88 -6.94 -16.68
CA TYR A 276 -8.33 -6.99 -16.51
C TYR A 276 -9.04 -5.81 -17.15
N ALA A 277 -8.42 -4.61 -17.16
CA ALA A 277 -8.95 -3.47 -17.91
C ALA A 277 -8.98 -3.73 -19.41
N TYR A 278 -7.93 -4.30 -20.00
CA TYR A 278 -7.94 -4.72 -21.41
C TYR A 278 -9.06 -5.71 -21.69
N LYS A 279 -9.23 -6.72 -20.85
CA LYS A 279 -10.31 -7.70 -20.96
C LYS A 279 -11.70 -7.04 -20.87
N GLN A 280 -11.88 -6.12 -19.94
CA GLN A 280 -13.12 -5.38 -19.72
C GLN A 280 -13.53 -4.55 -20.95
N PHE A 281 -12.57 -3.89 -21.59
CA PHE A 281 -12.80 -3.06 -22.77
C PHE A 281 -12.68 -3.83 -24.09
N MET A 282 -12.54 -5.17 -24.02
CA MET A 282 -12.36 -6.05 -25.19
C MET A 282 -11.21 -5.62 -26.10
N VAL A 283 -10.18 -4.98 -25.53
CA VAL A 283 -8.97 -4.60 -26.25
C VAL A 283 -7.99 -5.76 -26.22
N PRO A 284 -7.44 -6.20 -27.36
CA PRO A 284 -6.43 -7.25 -27.38
C PRO A 284 -5.23 -6.90 -26.50
N PHE A 285 -4.83 -7.79 -25.59
CA PHE A 285 -3.70 -7.59 -24.71
C PHE A 285 -2.39 -7.99 -25.39
N MET A 286 -1.87 -7.10 -26.23
CA MET A 286 -0.65 -7.31 -27.00
C MET A 286 0.33 -6.13 -26.87
N ARG A 287 1.58 -6.29 -27.29
CA ARG A 287 2.64 -5.26 -27.13
C ARG A 287 2.25 -3.92 -27.75
N PHE A 288 1.64 -3.94 -28.92
CA PHE A 288 1.22 -2.71 -29.63
C PHE A 288 0.15 -1.93 -28.88
N THR A 289 -0.88 -2.61 -28.41
CA THR A 289 -1.96 -1.95 -27.65
C THR A 289 -1.49 -1.47 -26.28
N ARG A 290 -0.58 -2.21 -25.60
CA ARG A 290 0.06 -1.74 -24.36
C ARG A 290 0.89 -0.48 -24.59
N PHE A 291 1.60 -0.39 -25.71
CA PHE A 291 2.32 0.83 -26.10
C PHE A 291 1.37 2.02 -26.30
N LEU A 292 0.30 1.84 -27.07
CA LEU A 292 -0.66 2.93 -27.36
C LEU A 292 -1.42 3.41 -26.11
N LEU A 293 -1.71 2.51 -25.18
CA LEU A 293 -2.50 2.81 -23.99
C LEU A 293 -1.67 2.97 -22.72
N ASP A 294 -0.35 3.05 -22.84
CA ASP A 294 0.59 3.10 -21.73
C ASP A 294 0.24 4.17 -20.68
N TYR A 295 -0.08 5.38 -21.13
CA TYR A 295 -0.48 6.48 -20.24
C TYR A 295 -1.61 6.10 -19.28
N PHE A 296 -2.59 5.32 -19.73
CA PHE A 296 -3.74 4.90 -18.93
C PHE A 296 -3.40 3.77 -17.95
N MET A 297 -2.27 3.11 -18.15
CA MET A 297 -1.86 1.92 -17.39
C MET A 297 -0.94 2.25 -16.22
N HIS A 298 -0.66 3.51 -15.95
CA HIS A 298 0.04 3.95 -14.74
C HIS A 298 -0.91 3.97 -13.54
N THR A 299 -0.43 3.57 -12.38
CA THR A 299 -1.23 3.42 -11.15
C THR A 299 -2.00 4.67 -10.78
N ARG A 300 -1.42 5.87 -10.92
CA ARG A 300 -2.13 7.13 -10.64
C ARG A 300 -3.42 7.29 -11.45
N ILE A 301 -3.36 6.97 -12.73
CA ILE A 301 -4.52 7.06 -13.64
C ILE A 301 -5.51 5.93 -13.35
N MET A 302 -5.00 4.72 -13.15
CA MET A 302 -5.82 3.54 -12.87
C MET A 302 -6.60 3.69 -11.56
N TYR A 303 -5.96 4.17 -10.48
CA TYR A 303 -6.66 4.41 -9.20
C TYR A 303 -7.73 5.49 -9.32
N HIS A 304 -7.44 6.59 -10.03
CA HIS A 304 -8.46 7.62 -10.28
C HIS A 304 -9.66 7.04 -11.05
N ALA A 305 -9.39 6.29 -12.12
CA ALA A 305 -10.45 5.65 -12.92
C ALA A 305 -11.24 4.63 -12.10
N LEU A 306 -10.56 3.82 -11.27
CA LEU A 306 -11.15 2.81 -10.39
C LEU A 306 -12.14 3.45 -9.40
N HIS A 307 -11.72 4.51 -8.71
CA HIS A 307 -12.59 5.23 -7.77
C HIS A 307 -13.76 5.94 -8.48
N ALA A 308 -13.51 6.57 -9.61
CA ALA A 308 -14.55 7.28 -10.37
C ALA A 308 -15.59 6.33 -10.97
N SER A 309 -15.18 5.15 -11.45
CA SER A 309 -16.08 4.12 -11.99
C SER A 309 -16.85 3.37 -10.91
N GLY A 310 -16.20 3.15 -9.73
CA GLY A 310 -16.73 2.34 -8.65
C GLY A 310 -16.55 0.84 -8.84
N TYR A 311 -15.56 0.44 -9.61
CA TYR A 311 -15.24 -0.95 -9.86
C TYR A 311 -14.63 -1.69 -8.67
N THR A 312 -14.24 -1.01 -7.60
CA THR A 312 -13.66 -1.64 -6.40
C THR A 312 -14.52 -2.77 -5.83
N ASP A 313 -15.84 -2.69 -6.01
CA ASP A 313 -16.80 -3.66 -5.46
C ASP A 313 -16.85 -4.98 -6.24
N ARG A 314 -16.10 -5.11 -7.32
CA ARG A 314 -16.06 -6.29 -8.20
C ARG A 314 -14.74 -7.04 -8.14
N PHE A 315 -13.83 -6.61 -7.27
CA PHE A 315 -12.52 -7.19 -7.13
C PHE A 315 -12.27 -7.57 -5.69
N ILE A 316 -11.75 -8.77 -5.47
CA ILE A 316 -11.07 -9.10 -4.23
C ILE A 316 -9.69 -8.46 -4.31
N ILE A 317 -9.39 -7.56 -3.35
CA ILE A 317 -8.10 -6.86 -3.25
C ILE A 317 -7.68 -6.90 -1.80
N HIS A 318 -6.72 -7.78 -1.50
CA HIS A 318 -6.16 -7.95 -0.17
C HIS A 318 -4.66 -8.17 -0.24
N ASP A 319 -3.93 -7.52 0.68
CA ASP A 319 -2.62 -7.95 1.11
C ASP A 319 -2.75 -8.45 2.55
N ILE A 320 -2.40 -9.70 2.77
CA ILE A 320 -2.53 -10.37 4.05
C ILE A 320 -1.21 -11.09 4.34
N ALA A 321 -0.54 -10.74 5.43
CA ALA A 321 0.68 -11.42 5.83
C ALA A 321 0.40 -12.53 6.83
N PHE A 322 1.06 -13.66 6.65
CA PHE A 322 0.99 -14.82 7.52
C PHE A 322 2.36 -15.13 8.10
N PRO A 323 2.43 -15.72 9.31
CA PRO A 323 3.63 -16.43 9.72
C PRO A 323 4.09 -17.33 8.59
N ALA A 324 5.38 -17.30 8.25
CA ALA A 324 5.89 -17.96 7.03
C ALA A 324 5.50 -19.44 6.94
N ALA A 325 5.42 -20.14 8.09
CA ALA A 325 5.00 -21.54 8.16
C ALA A 325 3.52 -21.79 7.79
N ASN A 326 2.64 -20.79 7.89
CA ASN A 326 1.22 -20.90 7.58
C ASN A 326 0.86 -20.39 6.18
N THR A 327 1.82 -19.76 5.49
CA THR A 327 1.55 -19.11 4.19
C THR A 327 1.09 -20.12 3.13
N ALA A 328 1.73 -21.29 3.02
CA ALA A 328 1.33 -22.32 2.05
C ALA A 328 -0.10 -22.81 2.28
N SER A 329 -0.53 -22.97 3.55
CA SER A 329 -1.91 -23.36 3.88
C SER A 329 -2.93 -22.30 3.45
N PHE A 330 -2.58 -21.01 3.55
CA PHE A 330 -3.45 -19.96 3.04
C PHE A 330 -3.49 -19.93 1.51
N LEU A 331 -2.37 -20.17 0.84
CA LEU A 331 -2.30 -20.25 -0.62
C LEU A 331 -3.17 -21.40 -1.17
N ASP A 332 -3.14 -22.57 -0.52
CA ASP A 332 -4.03 -23.70 -0.87
C ASP A 332 -5.52 -23.34 -0.69
N TYR A 333 -5.86 -22.66 0.41
CA TYR A 333 -7.23 -22.17 0.63
C TYR A 333 -7.64 -21.17 -0.46
N ALA A 334 -6.79 -20.21 -0.80
CA ALA A 334 -7.07 -19.19 -1.81
C ALA A 334 -7.22 -19.79 -3.22
N ASP A 335 -6.40 -20.78 -3.57
CA ASP A 335 -6.49 -21.53 -4.82
C ASP A 335 -7.82 -22.26 -4.94
N GLN A 336 -8.22 -23.02 -3.91
CA GLN A 336 -9.46 -23.80 -3.89
C GLN A 336 -10.72 -22.93 -3.87
N SER A 337 -10.68 -21.82 -3.11
CA SER A 337 -11.89 -21.00 -2.88
C SER A 337 -12.10 -19.93 -3.94
N PHE A 338 -11.04 -19.37 -4.51
CA PHE A 338 -11.11 -18.18 -5.37
C PHE A 338 -10.46 -18.37 -6.73
N ASN A 339 -9.39 -19.16 -6.82
CA ASN A 339 -8.60 -19.38 -8.04
C ASN A 339 -8.21 -18.05 -8.75
N ILE A 340 -7.84 -17.04 -7.95
CA ILE A 340 -7.43 -15.72 -8.43
C ILE A 340 -5.90 -15.70 -8.58
N TYR A 341 -5.44 -15.49 -9.81
CA TYR A 341 -4.04 -15.39 -10.17
C TYR A 341 -3.79 -14.23 -11.13
N PRO A 342 -2.56 -13.68 -11.14
CA PRO A 342 -1.40 -14.01 -10.30
C PRO A 342 -1.60 -13.65 -8.82
N ILE A 343 -0.70 -14.17 -7.94
CA ILE A 343 -0.60 -13.83 -6.52
C ILE A 343 0.78 -13.24 -6.26
N TRP A 344 0.86 -12.13 -5.56
CA TRP A 344 2.12 -11.55 -5.10
C TRP A 344 2.54 -12.10 -3.74
N LEU A 345 3.82 -12.37 -3.57
CA LEU A 345 4.42 -12.77 -2.30
C LEU A 345 5.49 -11.76 -1.91
N CYS A 346 5.46 -11.30 -0.66
CA CYS A 346 6.43 -10.34 -0.14
C CYS A 346 6.86 -10.73 1.29
N PRO A 347 8.15 -11.00 1.54
CA PRO A 347 8.62 -11.36 2.86
C PRO A 347 8.77 -10.11 3.71
N LEU A 348 8.33 -10.20 4.96
CA LEU A 348 8.25 -9.10 5.88
C LEU A 348 8.85 -9.48 7.24
N ARG A 349 9.41 -8.51 7.94
CA ARG A 349 9.94 -8.70 9.27
C ARG A 349 9.28 -7.75 10.26
N GLN A 350 8.70 -8.30 11.31
CA GLN A 350 8.27 -7.56 12.48
C GLN A 350 9.35 -7.60 13.59
N ASP A 351 9.45 -6.53 14.36
CA ASP A 351 10.42 -6.39 15.45
C ASP A 351 9.81 -6.63 16.85
N GLY A 352 8.60 -7.15 16.91
CA GLY A 352 7.89 -7.46 18.16
C GLY A 352 7.24 -6.25 18.86
N ARG A 353 7.49 -5.01 18.39
CA ARG A 353 6.81 -3.82 18.92
C ARG A 353 5.39 -3.74 18.37
N SER A 354 4.41 -3.80 19.26
CA SER A 354 2.99 -3.72 18.88
C SER A 354 2.58 -2.28 18.56
N SER A 355 1.64 -2.15 17.64
CA SER A 355 0.91 -0.92 17.33
C SER A 355 -0.36 -1.29 16.56
N MET A 356 -1.19 -0.32 16.21
CA MET A 356 -2.39 -0.58 15.38
C MET A 356 -2.05 -1.15 13.99
N GLY A 357 -0.86 -0.90 13.46
CA GLY A 357 -0.39 -1.49 12.20
C GLY A 357 0.43 -2.77 12.39
N HIS A 358 0.84 -3.04 13.61
CA HIS A 358 1.65 -4.19 14.00
C HIS A 358 1.01 -4.86 15.22
N PRO A 359 -0.11 -5.59 15.05
CA PRO A 359 -0.77 -6.26 16.16
C PRO A 359 0.18 -7.25 16.83
N LYS A 360 -0.11 -7.57 18.10
CA LYS A 360 0.68 -8.56 18.85
C LYS A 360 0.82 -9.84 18.06
N PRO A 361 1.98 -10.52 18.15
CA PRO A 361 2.17 -11.81 17.51
C PRO A 361 1.05 -12.78 17.88
N PHE A 362 0.63 -13.57 16.91
CA PHE A 362 -0.35 -14.63 17.14
C PHE A 362 0.21 -15.69 18.08
N GLU A 363 -0.50 -15.97 19.17
CA GLU A 363 -0.09 -16.93 20.21
C GLU A 363 -0.70 -18.33 20.01
N GLY A 364 -1.50 -18.51 18.93
CA GLY A 364 -2.15 -19.78 18.62
C GLY A 364 -1.23 -20.81 17.93
N PRO A 365 -1.70 -22.03 17.73
CA PRO A 365 -0.92 -23.06 17.06
C PRO A 365 -0.65 -22.70 15.59
N ILE A 366 0.59 -22.86 15.15
CA ILE A 366 1.00 -22.71 13.75
C ILE A 366 1.18 -24.09 13.15
N GLY A 367 0.47 -24.38 12.04
CA GLY A 367 0.56 -25.67 11.35
C GLY A 367 0.19 -26.87 12.25
N GLY A 368 -0.70 -26.67 13.23
CA GLY A 368 -1.11 -27.72 14.17
C GLY A 368 -0.06 -28.07 15.23
N LYS A 369 1.07 -27.37 15.29
CA LYS A 369 2.12 -27.54 16.31
C LYS A 369 2.08 -26.36 17.28
N GLN A 370 2.30 -26.62 18.58
CA GLN A 370 2.55 -25.54 19.54
C GLN A 370 3.74 -24.71 19.07
N MET A 371 3.58 -23.39 19.02
CA MET A 371 4.64 -22.50 18.57
C MET A 371 5.90 -22.63 19.43
N GLY A 372 7.04 -22.80 18.73
CA GLY A 372 8.31 -22.24 19.22
C GLY A 372 8.24 -20.70 19.15
N ALA A 373 9.16 -20.03 19.81
CA ALA A 373 9.21 -18.56 19.84
C ALA A 373 9.05 -17.99 18.42
N TYR A 374 8.08 -17.07 18.25
CA TYR A 374 7.83 -16.35 17.00
C TYR A 374 9.11 -15.64 16.52
N ASP A 375 9.56 -15.94 15.32
CA ASP A 375 10.82 -15.43 14.75
C ASP A 375 10.69 -14.09 13.99
N GLY A 376 9.52 -13.49 14.04
CA GLY A 376 9.23 -12.21 13.37
C GLY A 376 9.07 -12.27 11.84
N LYS A 377 9.11 -13.47 11.24
CA LYS A 377 9.04 -13.63 9.79
C LYS A 377 7.62 -13.85 9.30
N TYR A 378 7.18 -12.96 8.43
CA TYR A 378 5.91 -13.06 7.72
C TYR A 378 6.14 -13.12 6.20
N ILE A 379 5.17 -13.69 5.50
CA ILE A 379 5.04 -13.55 4.05
C ILE A 379 3.67 -12.95 3.76
N SER A 380 3.66 -11.76 3.14
CA SER A 380 2.44 -11.15 2.61
C SER A 380 2.01 -11.87 1.33
N VAL A 381 0.73 -12.13 1.24
CA VAL A 381 0.04 -12.71 0.09
C VAL A 381 -0.90 -11.66 -0.48
N GLY A 382 -0.54 -11.13 -1.65
CA GLY A 382 -1.34 -10.16 -2.39
C GLY A 382 -2.28 -10.86 -3.37
N ILE A 383 -3.59 -10.84 -3.08
CA ILE A 383 -4.64 -11.38 -3.94
C ILE A 383 -5.41 -10.23 -4.57
N TRP A 384 -5.23 -10.05 -5.88
CA TRP A 384 -5.82 -8.93 -6.61
C TRP A 384 -6.44 -9.44 -7.91
N GLY A 385 -7.77 -9.57 -7.91
CA GLY A 385 -8.45 -10.08 -9.10
C GLY A 385 -9.96 -9.94 -9.07
N PRO A 386 -10.62 -10.14 -10.22
CA PRO A 386 -12.06 -10.01 -10.35
C PRO A 386 -12.77 -11.12 -9.57
N TYR A 387 -13.84 -10.74 -8.90
CA TYR A 387 -14.77 -11.64 -8.23
C TYR A 387 -16.20 -11.22 -8.60
N PRO A 388 -16.69 -11.62 -9.78
CA PRO A 388 -18.03 -11.27 -10.25
C PRO A 388 -19.07 -12.04 -9.43
N SER A 389 -19.74 -11.37 -8.51
CA SER A 389 -20.70 -11.96 -7.60
C SER A 389 -21.78 -10.96 -7.23
N SER A 390 -22.84 -11.41 -6.57
CA SER A 390 -23.78 -10.51 -5.90
C SER A 390 -23.09 -9.80 -4.71
N GLU A 391 -23.64 -8.68 -4.26
CA GLU A 391 -23.12 -7.97 -3.10
C GLU A 391 -23.04 -8.87 -1.85
N VAL A 392 -24.04 -9.72 -1.64
CA VAL A 392 -24.08 -10.66 -0.51
C VAL A 392 -22.95 -11.68 -0.60
N GLU A 393 -22.71 -12.27 -1.76
CA GLU A 393 -21.62 -13.22 -1.99
C GLU A 393 -20.26 -12.55 -1.88
N TYR A 394 -20.12 -11.32 -2.38
CA TYR A 394 -18.90 -10.54 -2.27
C TYR A 394 -18.55 -10.27 -0.79
N VAL A 395 -19.51 -9.81 0.01
CA VAL A 395 -19.30 -9.58 1.44
C VAL A 395 -18.95 -10.89 2.15
N ARG A 396 -19.67 -11.99 1.85
CA ARG A 396 -19.41 -13.31 2.43
C ARG A 396 -17.98 -13.77 2.12
N ALA A 397 -17.55 -13.71 0.87
CA ALA A 397 -16.20 -14.13 0.46
C ALA A 397 -15.10 -13.35 1.18
N ASN A 398 -15.26 -12.02 1.29
CA ASN A 398 -14.30 -11.19 2.01
C ASN A 398 -14.27 -11.52 3.52
N ARG A 399 -15.41 -11.79 4.15
CA ARG A 399 -15.48 -12.23 5.56
C ARG A 399 -14.84 -13.62 5.76
N GLU A 400 -15.02 -14.53 4.81
CA GLU A 400 -14.37 -15.85 4.84
C GLU A 400 -12.84 -15.73 4.74
N ILE A 401 -12.33 -14.85 3.90
CA ILE A 401 -10.89 -14.51 3.83
C ILE A 401 -10.41 -13.97 5.18
N GLU A 402 -11.12 -13.01 5.77
CA GLU A 402 -10.75 -12.42 7.06
C GLU A 402 -10.83 -13.43 8.22
N ALA A 403 -11.79 -14.37 8.19
CA ALA A 403 -11.88 -15.46 9.16
C ALA A 403 -10.70 -16.43 9.01
N LYS A 404 -10.38 -16.84 7.78
CA LYS A 404 -9.23 -17.72 7.49
C LYS A 404 -7.90 -17.06 7.84
N MET A 405 -7.80 -15.77 7.64
CA MET A 405 -6.65 -14.99 8.06
C MET A 405 -6.43 -15.08 9.57
N ARG A 406 -7.48 -14.86 10.38
CA ARG A 406 -7.38 -14.97 11.84
C ARG A 406 -7.01 -16.39 12.29
N GLU A 407 -7.62 -17.42 11.68
CA GLU A 407 -7.32 -18.83 11.96
C GLU A 407 -5.83 -19.15 11.77
N LEU A 408 -5.20 -18.56 10.75
CA LEU A 408 -3.81 -18.81 10.41
C LEU A 408 -2.83 -17.80 11.02
N GLY A 409 -3.29 -16.93 11.92
CA GLY A 409 -2.43 -15.92 12.56
C GLY A 409 -1.96 -14.81 11.65
N GLY A 410 -2.74 -14.51 10.62
CA GLY A 410 -2.42 -13.46 9.66
C GLY A 410 -2.79 -12.07 10.13
N LEU A 411 -2.21 -11.09 9.46
CA LEU A 411 -2.54 -9.67 9.60
C LEU A 411 -2.85 -9.06 8.23
N LYS A 412 -3.74 -8.05 8.22
CA LYS A 412 -4.23 -7.43 7.00
C LYS A 412 -3.79 -5.98 6.91
N TRP A 413 -3.39 -5.54 5.71
CA TRP A 413 -3.20 -4.12 5.46
C TRP A 413 -4.52 -3.38 5.30
N LEU A 414 -4.68 -2.30 6.05
CA LEU A 414 -5.94 -1.55 6.17
C LEU A 414 -6.19 -0.56 5.03
N TYR A 415 -5.38 -0.56 3.98
CA TYR A 415 -5.67 0.16 2.76
C TYR A 415 -6.84 -0.47 1.98
N SER A 416 -7.02 -1.78 2.12
CA SER A 416 -8.14 -2.53 1.56
C SER A 416 -9.40 -2.42 2.42
N ARG A 417 -10.54 -2.86 1.88
CA ARG A 417 -11.83 -2.84 2.60
C ARG A 417 -11.82 -3.82 3.77
N VAL A 418 -12.47 -3.45 4.86
CA VAL A 418 -12.52 -4.22 6.12
C VAL A 418 -13.96 -4.62 6.40
N PHE A 419 -14.20 -5.92 6.52
CA PHE A 419 -15.54 -6.51 6.69
C PHE A 419 -15.77 -7.11 8.09
N TYR A 420 -14.83 -6.93 9.02
CA TYR A 420 -15.02 -7.28 10.42
C TYR A 420 -16.25 -6.58 11.01
N THR A 421 -16.88 -7.18 12.00
CA THR A 421 -17.69 -6.44 12.96
C THR A 421 -16.79 -5.66 13.93
N GLU A 422 -17.34 -4.74 14.70
CA GLU A 422 -16.56 -3.97 15.67
C GLU A 422 -15.95 -4.88 16.75
N ASP A 423 -16.72 -5.87 17.22
CA ASP A 423 -16.24 -6.83 18.20
C ASP A 423 -15.11 -7.72 17.66
N GLU A 424 -15.22 -8.21 16.42
CA GLU A 424 -14.14 -8.94 15.74
C GLU A 424 -12.88 -8.08 15.55
N TRP A 425 -13.05 -6.80 15.24
CA TRP A 425 -11.96 -5.85 15.09
C TRP A 425 -11.16 -5.71 16.39
N TRP A 426 -11.86 -5.45 17.50
CA TRP A 426 -11.21 -5.26 18.81
C TRP A 426 -10.68 -6.54 19.44
N GLN A 427 -10.97 -7.72 18.88
CA GLN A 427 -10.26 -8.96 19.22
C GLN A 427 -8.86 -9.03 18.59
N VAL A 428 -8.64 -8.34 17.45
CA VAL A 428 -7.35 -8.31 16.77
C VAL A 428 -6.45 -7.18 17.31
N TYR A 429 -7.06 -6.05 17.69
CA TYR A 429 -6.35 -4.84 18.11
C TYR A 429 -6.65 -4.50 19.57
N ASP A 430 -5.65 -3.96 20.28
CA ASP A 430 -5.80 -3.54 21.67
C ASP A 430 -6.60 -2.25 21.80
N LYS A 431 -7.90 -2.40 22.09
CA LYS A 431 -8.80 -1.25 22.28
C LYS A 431 -8.40 -0.39 23.48
N HIS A 432 -7.99 -1.03 24.58
CA HIS A 432 -7.67 -0.30 25.80
C HIS A 432 -6.43 0.59 25.63
N GLU A 433 -5.37 0.06 25.03
CA GLU A 433 -4.17 0.83 24.71
C GLU A 433 -4.48 1.98 23.74
N TYR A 434 -5.26 1.70 22.70
CA TYR A 434 -5.65 2.71 21.71
C TYR A 434 -6.50 3.84 22.33
N ASP A 435 -7.50 3.53 23.13
CA ASP A 435 -8.35 4.53 23.80
C ASP A 435 -7.57 5.34 24.84
N ALA A 436 -6.63 4.73 25.54
CA ALA A 436 -5.71 5.43 26.47
C ALA A 436 -4.85 6.45 25.72
N LEU A 437 -4.25 6.06 24.56
CA LEU A 437 -3.50 7.01 23.72
C LEU A 437 -4.38 8.16 23.21
N ARG A 438 -5.58 7.87 22.74
CA ARG A 438 -6.53 8.91 22.28
C ARG A 438 -6.86 9.90 23.37
N SER A 439 -7.06 9.41 24.59
CA SER A 439 -7.36 10.27 25.76
C SER A 439 -6.15 11.12 26.15
N LYS A 440 -4.96 10.52 26.19
CA LYS A 440 -3.70 11.21 26.54
C LYS A 440 -3.36 12.34 25.56
N TYR A 441 -3.65 12.16 24.25
CA TYR A 441 -3.31 13.12 23.19
C TYR A 441 -4.54 13.87 22.65
N ASN A 442 -5.59 14.00 23.46
CA ASN A 442 -6.81 14.79 23.17
C ASN A 442 -7.54 14.38 21.87
N ALA A 443 -7.32 13.14 21.38
CA ALA A 443 -7.83 12.68 20.08
C ALA A 443 -9.27 12.12 20.13
N ASN A 444 -9.98 12.20 21.26
CA ASN A 444 -11.33 11.64 21.43
C ASN A 444 -12.37 12.30 20.52
N SER A 445 -12.15 13.53 20.09
CA SER A 445 -13.00 14.25 19.12
C SER A 445 -12.85 13.74 17.68
N LEU A 446 -11.76 13.00 17.36
CA LEU A 446 -11.52 12.45 16.03
C LEU A 446 -12.32 11.15 15.84
N PRO A 447 -12.65 10.76 14.59
CA PRO A 447 -13.14 9.42 14.31
C PRO A 447 -12.16 8.34 14.82
N SER A 448 -12.68 7.23 15.35
CA SER A 448 -11.81 6.09 15.70
C SER A 448 -11.23 5.45 14.44
N ILE A 449 -10.17 4.63 14.61
CA ILE A 449 -9.62 3.88 13.48
C ILE A 449 -10.68 2.93 12.90
N TRP A 450 -11.48 2.28 13.75
CA TRP A 450 -12.60 1.45 13.31
C TRP A 450 -13.58 2.25 12.44
N ASP A 451 -14.02 3.44 12.89
CA ASP A 451 -14.91 4.30 12.11
C ASP A 451 -14.32 4.71 10.76
N LYS A 452 -13.00 4.77 10.66
CA LYS A 452 -12.30 5.17 9.44
C LYS A 452 -12.13 4.03 8.45
N VAL A 453 -11.91 2.79 8.91
CA VAL A 453 -11.55 1.65 8.06
C VAL A 453 -12.69 0.70 7.76
N LYS A 454 -13.73 0.63 8.63
CA LYS A 454 -14.89 -0.24 8.42
C LYS A 454 -15.54 0.01 7.06
N ASP A 455 -15.94 -1.07 6.42
CA ASP A 455 -16.71 -0.96 5.20
C ASP A 455 -18.11 -0.43 5.50
N ARG A 456 -18.51 0.59 4.77
CA ARG A 456 -19.84 1.23 4.94
C ARG A 456 -20.79 0.89 3.79
N GLY A 457 -20.37 -0.02 2.91
CA GLY A 457 -21.05 -0.24 1.64
C GLY A 457 -21.01 1.00 0.75
N ARG A 458 -21.46 0.87 -0.47
CA ARG A 458 -21.54 1.98 -1.42
C ARG A 458 -22.90 2.64 -1.34
N LYS A 459 -23.03 3.77 -0.65
CA LYS A 459 -24.20 4.63 -0.78
C LYS A 459 -23.99 5.55 -1.99
N GLU A 460 -24.36 5.12 -3.20
CA GLU A 460 -24.48 6.03 -4.33
C GLU A 460 -25.83 6.77 -4.24
N GLU A 461 -25.77 8.00 -3.83
CA GLU A 461 -26.90 8.90 -3.99
C GLU A 461 -26.93 9.42 -5.44
N PHE A 462 -27.77 8.83 -6.23
CA PHE A 462 -28.14 9.40 -7.53
C PHE A 462 -29.15 10.50 -7.25
N GLY A 463 -28.78 11.77 -7.47
CA GLY A 463 -29.70 12.89 -7.34
C GLY A 463 -31.00 12.69 -8.13
N PRO A 464 -32.09 13.40 -7.80
CA PRO A 464 -33.36 13.32 -8.53
C PRO A 464 -33.24 13.83 -9.96
N GLY A 465 -34.18 13.40 -10.83
CA GLY A 465 -34.32 13.88 -12.20
C GLY A 465 -33.47 13.13 -13.24
N LEU A 466 -33.50 13.63 -14.49
CA LEU A 466 -32.90 13.00 -15.66
C LEU A 466 -31.37 12.76 -15.50
N LYS A 467 -30.68 13.71 -14.87
CA LYS A 467 -29.23 13.56 -14.60
C LYS A 467 -28.92 12.41 -13.66
N GLY A 468 -29.73 12.19 -12.64
CA GLY A 468 -29.61 11.07 -11.71
C GLY A 468 -29.90 9.73 -12.39
N MET A 469 -30.92 9.69 -13.23
CA MET A 469 -31.30 8.52 -14.02
C MET A 469 -30.18 8.15 -15.03
N LEU A 470 -29.64 9.10 -15.78
CA LEU A 470 -28.51 8.88 -16.69
C LEU A 470 -27.28 8.37 -15.95
N LYS A 471 -26.95 8.97 -14.79
CA LYS A 471 -25.82 8.51 -13.98
C LYS A 471 -26.02 7.08 -13.49
N ARG A 472 -27.23 6.68 -13.13
CA ARG A 472 -27.58 5.30 -12.75
C ARG A 472 -27.36 4.35 -13.92
N ILE A 473 -27.82 4.68 -15.13
CA ILE A 473 -27.63 3.88 -16.34
C ILE A 473 -26.15 3.73 -16.67
N VAL A 474 -25.36 4.82 -16.63
CA VAL A 474 -23.91 4.77 -16.86
C VAL A 474 -23.24 3.86 -15.85
N LYS A 475 -23.61 3.94 -14.59
CA LYS A 475 -22.99 3.19 -13.48
C LYS A 475 -23.44 1.71 -13.43
N SER A 476 -24.64 1.39 -13.94
CA SER A 476 -25.11 -0.01 -14.01
C SER A 476 -24.51 -0.80 -15.18
N ASN A 477 -23.96 -0.12 -16.17
CA ASN A 477 -23.31 -0.76 -17.32
C ASN A 477 -21.77 -0.70 -17.14
N ASP A 478 -21.14 -1.85 -17.16
CA ASP A 478 -19.71 -2.01 -16.89
C ASP A 478 -18.83 -1.22 -17.85
N LEU A 479 -19.12 -1.32 -19.17
CA LEU A 479 -18.34 -0.61 -20.18
C LEU A 479 -18.48 0.92 -20.02
N LEU A 480 -19.71 1.41 -19.86
CA LEU A 480 -19.96 2.86 -19.69
C LEU A 480 -19.36 3.40 -18.39
N SER A 481 -19.45 2.63 -17.31
CA SER A 481 -18.84 3.00 -16.04
C SER A 481 -17.31 3.09 -16.11
N GLY A 482 -16.68 2.13 -16.78
CA GLY A 482 -15.24 2.14 -17.04
C GLY A 482 -14.81 3.34 -17.90
N LEU A 483 -15.50 3.60 -19.03
CA LEU A 483 -15.23 4.77 -19.88
C LEU A 483 -15.43 6.09 -19.13
N TYR A 484 -16.45 6.17 -18.27
CA TYR A 484 -16.65 7.32 -17.39
C TYR A 484 -15.49 7.50 -16.42
N GLY A 485 -14.97 6.40 -15.82
CA GLY A 485 -13.79 6.41 -14.96
C GLY A 485 -12.56 6.96 -15.67
N ILE A 486 -12.27 6.47 -16.88
CA ILE A 486 -11.16 6.95 -17.72
C ILE A 486 -11.32 8.43 -18.05
N TYR A 487 -12.52 8.84 -18.52
CA TYR A 487 -12.82 10.25 -18.81
C TYR A 487 -12.54 11.15 -17.60
N LYS A 488 -12.94 10.70 -16.39
CA LYS A 488 -12.68 11.44 -15.14
C LYS A 488 -11.19 11.52 -14.82
N ALA A 489 -10.46 10.43 -15.01
CA ALA A 489 -9.02 10.40 -14.76
C ALA A 489 -8.27 11.34 -15.72
N VAL A 490 -8.63 11.37 -17.01
CA VAL A 490 -8.03 12.27 -18.01
C VAL A 490 -8.41 13.73 -17.76
N LYS A 491 -9.67 14.00 -17.43
CA LYS A 491 -10.12 15.37 -17.12
C LYS A 491 -9.40 15.93 -15.88
N GLY A 492 -8.89 15.05 -15.05
CA GLY A 492 -8.24 15.44 -13.80
C GLY A 492 -9.22 16.05 -12.79
N GLY A 493 -8.66 16.68 -11.78
CA GLY A 493 -9.41 17.29 -10.69
C GLY A 493 -9.63 16.34 -9.53
N ASP A 494 -10.15 16.89 -8.47
CA ASP A 494 -10.40 16.16 -7.24
C ASP A 494 -11.58 15.20 -7.39
N TYR A 495 -11.35 13.92 -7.18
CA TYR A 495 -12.36 12.85 -7.26
C TYR A 495 -12.86 12.40 -5.89
N MET A 496 -12.25 12.88 -4.80
CA MET A 496 -12.56 12.49 -3.42
C MET A 496 -13.44 13.50 -2.68
N LEU A 497 -13.41 14.78 -3.07
CA LEU A 497 -14.23 15.81 -2.45
C LEU A 497 -15.67 15.80 -3.00
N LYS A 498 -16.64 15.89 -2.10
CA LYS A 498 -18.03 16.10 -2.49
C LYS A 498 -18.16 17.40 -3.31
N LYS A 499 -18.94 17.36 -4.39
CA LYS A 499 -19.27 18.58 -5.11
C LYS A 499 -20.12 19.45 -4.20
N LYS A 500 -19.86 20.79 -4.18
CA LYS A 500 -20.81 21.73 -3.60
C LYS A 500 -22.16 21.53 -4.29
N VAL A 501 -23.18 21.28 -3.50
CA VAL A 501 -24.56 21.35 -3.99
C VAL A 501 -24.82 22.84 -4.17
N SER A 502 -24.78 23.28 -5.45
CA SER A 502 -25.19 24.64 -5.84
C SER A 502 -26.69 24.77 -5.81
#